data_b9d416fa2307027f14237dc648f60296
#
_entry.id   b9d416fa2307027f14237dc648f60296
#
_cell.length_a   1.000
_cell.length_b   1.000
_cell.length_c   1.000
_cell.angle_alpha   90.00
_cell.angle_beta   90.00
_cell.angle_gamma   90.00
#
_symmetry.space_group_name_H-M   'P 1'
#
loop_
_entity.id
_entity.type
_entity.pdbx_description
1 polymer ?
#
loop_
_entity_poly.entity_id
_entity_poly.type
_entity_poly.pdbx_seq_one_letter_code
_entity_poly.pdbx_strand_id
1 'polypeptide(L)'
;MGGIIDKITEFIKELLQGWVLTNFETMFTDVNDKVGTIAGEVSKTPSTWNSGIFDMIKTLSDNVMIPIAGMIISFVLVYELISMVIDKNNLHDFNTAIFIRFFMKACIAVILLSKTFDIVMAVFDVGSHIVNSAATAISGETSIDVSSTLQTMFNEQFSEMSIGELLGLGMETMIVSLCMKIMSVLITVILYGRMIEIYLYVSVAPVPCATVTNREWGTIGTNYFKGLCALAFQGFFMMVCVAIYAVLVAGVAVADNLHTALWSVAAYTVILCFSLFKTGSLSKSIWNAH
;
A
#
# COMPACT_ATOMS: atom_id res chain seq x y z
N MET A 1 19.54 59.94 -2.51
CA MET A 1 19.79 58.65 -3.17
C MET A 1 19.50 57.44 -2.24
N GLY A 2 19.76 57.54 -0.92
CA GLY A 2 19.47 56.43 0.03
C GLY A 2 18.01 55.95 0.00
N GLY A 3 17.03 56.81 0.10
CA GLY A 3 15.63 56.40 0.21
C GLY A 3 15.01 55.70 -1.02
N ILE A 4 15.64 55.76 -2.21
CA ILE A 4 15.20 55.00 -3.39
C ILE A 4 15.81 53.59 -3.34
N ILE A 5 17.09 53.49 -2.95
CA ILE A 5 17.76 52.21 -2.80
C ILE A 5 17.12 51.39 -1.69
N ASP A 6 16.78 52.02 -0.55
CA ASP A 6 16.11 51.38 0.57
C ASP A 6 14.72 50.82 0.17
N LYS A 7 13.92 51.57 -0.58
CA LYS A 7 12.64 51.14 -1.12
C LYS A 7 12.76 49.98 -2.11
N ILE A 8 13.76 50.00 -2.96
CA ILE A 8 14.03 48.90 -3.91
C ILE A 8 14.47 47.65 -3.14
N THR A 9 15.30 47.78 -2.12
CA THR A 9 15.74 46.68 -1.28
C THR A 9 14.55 46.03 -0.52
N GLU A 10 13.69 46.88 0.03
CA GLU A 10 12.47 46.44 0.74
C GLU A 10 11.51 45.71 -0.20
N PHE A 11 11.26 46.26 -1.38
CA PHE A 11 10.44 45.59 -2.41
C PHE A 11 11.00 44.23 -2.85
N ILE A 12 12.33 44.13 -3.05
CA ILE A 12 12.96 42.85 -3.39
C ILE A 12 12.82 41.85 -2.24
N LYS A 13 13.01 42.29 -0.99
CA LYS A 13 12.78 41.45 0.19
C LYS A 13 11.37 40.91 0.26
N GLU A 14 10.37 41.76 0.13
CA GLU A 14 8.94 41.32 0.13
C GLU A 14 8.62 40.30 -0.97
N LEU A 15 9.21 40.52 -2.15
CA LEU A 15 9.00 39.60 -3.29
C LEU A 15 9.65 38.24 -3.05
N LEU A 16 10.86 38.19 -2.48
CA LEU A 16 11.56 36.96 -2.12
C LEU A 16 10.88 36.23 -0.95
N GLN A 17 10.43 36.97 0.06
CA GLN A 17 9.68 36.41 1.18
C GLN A 17 8.37 35.76 0.70
N GLY A 18 7.60 36.44 -0.16
CA GLY A 18 6.39 35.88 -0.77
C GLY A 18 6.68 34.62 -1.58
N TRP A 19 7.79 34.59 -2.34
CA TRP A 19 8.18 33.42 -3.11
C TRP A 19 8.56 32.23 -2.22
N VAL A 20 9.35 32.44 -1.19
CA VAL A 20 9.73 31.40 -0.22
C VAL A 20 8.51 30.88 0.53
N LEU A 21 7.64 31.79 1.01
CA LEU A 21 6.42 31.42 1.71
C LEU A 21 5.50 30.54 0.82
N THR A 22 5.27 30.93 -0.42
CA THR A 22 4.47 30.16 -1.38
C THR A 22 5.06 28.76 -1.61
N ASN A 23 6.38 28.63 -1.70
CA ASN A 23 7.03 27.32 -1.86
C ASN A 23 6.83 26.44 -0.63
N PHE A 24 6.93 26.98 0.59
CA PHE A 24 6.67 26.25 1.82
C PHE A 24 5.19 25.83 1.94
N GLU A 25 4.24 26.74 1.67
CA GLU A 25 2.81 26.43 1.68
C GLU A 25 2.48 25.31 0.68
N THR A 26 3.05 25.39 -0.53
CA THR A 26 2.89 24.35 -1.55
C THR A 26 3.47 23.02 -1.06
N MET A 27 4.62 23.02 -0.43
CA MET A 27 5.27 21.81 0.09
C MET A 27 4.42 21.11 1.16
N PHE A 28 3.86 21.89 2.11
CA PHE A 28 3.01 21.30 3.16
C PHE A 28 1.65 20.86 2.63
N THR A 29 1.09 21.57 1.66
CA THR A 29 -0.11 21.14 0.93
C THR A 29 0.16 19.80 0.23
N ASP A 30 1.30 19.69 -0.47
CA ASP A 30 1.74 18.45 -1.11
C ASP A 30 1.89 17.30 -0.11
N VAL A 31 2.36 17.56 1.12
CA VAL A 31 2.45 16.56 2.20
C VAL A 31 1.07 16.06 2.61
N ASN A 32 0.15 16.96 2.90
CA ASN A 32 -1.22 16.61 3.29
C ASN A 32 -1.96 15.84 2.19
N ASP A 33 -1.83 16.28 0.94
CA ASP A 33 -2.40 15.62 -0.22
C ASP A 33 -1.82 14.21 -0.41
N LYS A 34 -0.54 14.00 -0.09
CA LYS A 34 0.09 12.69 -0.13
C LYS A 34 -0.48 11.74 0.92
N VAL A 35 -0.58 12.21 2.16
CA VAL A 35 -1.18 11.43 3.26
C VAL A 35 -2.60 11.00 2.87
N GLY A 36 -3.42 11.94 2.39
CA GLY A 36 -4.77 11.68 1.93
C GLY A 36 -4.84 10.71 0.74
N THR A 37 -3.97 10.90 -0.26
CA THR A 37 -3.90 10.05 -1.44
C THR A 37 -3.50 8.62 -1.08
N ILE A 38 -2.47 8.43 -0.26
CA ILE A 38 -2.03 7.10 0.15
C ILE A 38 -3.15 6.40 0.92
N ALA A 39 -3.76 7.07 1.91
CA ALA A 39 -4.85 6.53 2.69
C ALA A 39 -6.04 6.13 1.80
N GLY A 40 -6.43 6.99 0.86
CA GLY A 40 -7.50 6.75 -0.09
C GLY A 40 -7.23 5.60 -1.04
N GLU A 41 -6.02 5.51 -1.61
CA GLU A 41 -5.67 4.41 -2.54
C GLU A 41 -5.50 3.07 -1.83
N VAL A 42 -4.92 3.05 -0.63
CA VAL A 42 -4.67 1.81 0.12
C VAL A 42 -5.95 1.20 0.68
N SER A 43 -6.98 2.02 0.93
CA SER A 43 -8.28 1.57 1.43
C SER A 43 -9.18 0.95 0.35
N LYS A 44 -8.89 1.17 -0.94
CA LYS A 44 -9.68 0.61 -2.04
C LYS A 44 -9.51 -0.91 -2.15
N THR A 45 -10.63 -1.59 -2.39
CA THR A 45 -10.63 -2.99 -2.80
C THR A 45 -10.32 -3.11 -4.30
N PRO A 46 -9.91 -4.28 -4.80
CA PRO A 46 -9.73 -4.48 -6.24
C PRO A 46 -10.97 -4.12 -7.07
N SER A 47 -12.17 -4.41 -6.58
CA SER A 47 -13.43 -4.09 -7.26
C SER A 47 -13.71 -2.60 -7.35
N THR A 48 -13.31 -1.82 -6.33
CA THR A 48 -13.55 -0.37 -6.26
C THR A 48 -12.43 0.46 -6.89
N TRP A 49 -11.23 -0.10 -7.06
CA TRP A 49 -10.09 0.62 -7.60
C TRP A 49 -10.24 0.90 -9.10
N ASN A 50 -10.58 -0.14 -9.89
CA ASN A 50 -10.85 0.00 -11.32
C ASN A 50 -11.77 -1.15 -11.79
N SER A 51 -13.03 -0.84 -12.06
CA SER A 51 -14.04 -1.83 -12.46
C SER A 51 -13.70 -2.51 -13.80
N GLY A 52 -13.12 -1.77 -14.76
CA GLY A 52 -12.78 -2.34 -16.07
C GLY A 52 -11.65 -3.37 -15.97
N ILE A 53 -10.61 -3.09 -15.17
CA ILE A 53 -9.54 -4.06 -14.91
C ILE A 53 -10.10 -5.25 -14.11
N PHE A 54 -10.92 -4.99 -13.11
CA PHE A 54 -11.55 -6.03 -12.30
C PHE A 54 -12.36 -7.01 -13.15
N ASP A 55 -13.24 -6.52 -14.02
CA ASP A 55 -14.06 -7.34 -14.90
C ASP A 55 -13.21 -8.15 -15.91
N MET A 56 -12.14 -7.54 -16.43
CA MET A 56 -11.19 -8.24 -17.29
C MET A 56 -10.49 -9.38 -16.55
N ILE A 57 -10.00 -9.16 -15.34
CA ILE A 57 -9.33 -10.17 -14.52
C ILE A 57 -10.30 -11.29 -14.11
N LYS A 58 -11.54 -10.93 -13.75
CA LYS A 58 -12.60 -11.92 -13.48
C LYS A 58 -12.87 -12.79 -14.69
N THR A 59 -13.03 -12.18 -15.86
CA THR A 59 -13.27 -12.90 -17.12
C THR A 59 -12.10 -13.85 -17.45
N LEU A 60 -10.86 -13.40 -17.23
CA LEU A 60 -9.66 -14.22 -17.41
C LEU A 60 -9.63 -15.40 -16.42
N SER A 61 -9.94 -15.15 -15.16
CA SER A 61 -10.04 -16.20 -14.15
C SER A 61 -11.10 -17.23 -14.51
N ASP A 62 -12.31 -16.78 -14.86
CA ASP A 62 -13.44 -17.65 -15.13
C ASP A 62 -13.27 -18.47 -16.43
N ASN A 63 -12.80 -17.84 -17.50
CA ASN A 63 -12.76 -18.47 -18.83
C ASN A 63 -11.47 -19.22 -19.13
N VAL A 64 -10.36 -18.89 -18.45
CA VAL A 64 -9.05 -19.51 -18.72
C VAL A 64 -8.58 -20.32 -17.51
N MET A 65 -8.57 -19.73 -16.31
CA MET A 65 -7.93 -20.36 -15.16
C MET A 65 -8.82 -21.44 -14.51
N ILE A 66 -10.14 -21.25 -14.45
CA ILE A 66 -11.06 -22.27 -13.90
C ILE A 66 -11.01 -23.56 -14.74
N PRO A 67 -11.06 -23.55 -16.09
CA PRO A 67 -10.89 -24.78 -16.88
C PRO A 67 -9.57 -25.50 -16.62
N ILE A 68 -8.46 -24.76 -16.54
CA ILE A 68 -7.14 -25.33 -16.23
C ILE A 68 -7.14 -25.95 -14.82
N ALA A 69 -7.65 -25.22 -13.84
CA ALA A 69 -7.78 -25.70 -12.47
C ALA A 69 -8.72 -26.93 -12.36
N GLY A 70 -9.76 -26.99 -13.21
CA GLY A 70 -10.64 -28.16 -13.34
C GLY A 70 -9.90 -29.40 -13.81
N MET A 71 -8.95 -29.28 -14.73
CA MET A 71 -8.08 -30.42 -15.14
C MET A 71 -7.15 -30.82 -13.99
N ILE A 72 -6.55 -29.85 -13.30
CA ILE A 72 -5.66 -30.10 -12.16
C ILE A 72 -6.43 -30.81 -11.03
N ILE A 73 -7.59 -30.31 -10.65
CA ILE A 73 -8.37 -30.92 -9.56
C ILE A 73 -8.82 -32.35 -9.90
N SER A 74 -9.15 -32.60 -11.15
CA SER A 74 -9.49 -33.96 -11.61
C SER A 74 -8.32 -34.91 -11.42
N PHE A 75 -7.13 -34.51 -11.81
CA PHE A 75 -5.91 -35.28 -11.61
C PHE A 75 -5.61 -35.46 -10.11
N VAL A 76 -5.69 -34.39 -9.32
CA VAL A 76 -5.46 -34.41 -7.87
C VAL A 76 -6.43 -35.36 -7.16
N LEU A 77 -7.72 -35.35 -7.53
CA LEU A 77 -8.71 -36.25 -6.94
C LEU A 77 -8.48 -37.71 -7.31
N VAL A 78 -8.10 -38.01 -8.55
CA VAL A 78 -7.75 -39.38 -8.95
C VAL A 78 -6.50 -39.87 -8.18
N TYR A 79 -5.50 -39.03 -8.08
CA TYR A 79 -4.28 -39.33 -7.29
C TYR A 79 -4.60 -39.59 -5.81
N GLU A 80 -5.43 -38.75 -5.19
CA GLU A 80 -5.89 -38.90 -3.80
C GLU A 80 -6.66 -40.21 -3.60
N LEU A 81 -7.53 -40.59 -4.57
CA LEU A 81 -8.26 -41.85 -4.53
C LEU A 81 -7.29 -43.05 -4.58
N ILE A 82 -6.33 -43.02 -5.50
CA ILE A 82 -5.30 -44.07 -5.61
C ILE A 82 -4.49 -44.18 -4.31
N SER A 83 -4.03 -43.08 -3.76
CA SER A 83 -3.28 -43.04 -2.50
C SER A 83 -4.09 -43.59 -1.33
N MET A 84 -5.39 -43.26 -1.23
CA MET A 84 -6.27 -43.81 -0.20
C MET A 84 -6.47 -45.32 -0.31
N VAL A 85 -6.43 -45.88 -1.51
CA VAL A 85 -6.56 -47.31 -1.76
C VAL A 85 -5.26 -48.02 -1.44
N ILE A 86 -4.11 -47.45 -1.81
CA ILE A 86 -2.78 -48.07 -1.60
C ILE A 86 -2.36 -48.01 -0.12
N ASP A 87 -2.55 -46.92 0.58
CA ASP A 87 -2.17 -46.72 1.98
C ASP A 87 -2.81 -47.76 2.93
N LYS A 88 -3.90 -48.37 2.51
CA LYS A 88 -4.61 -49.38 3.29
C LYS A 88 -4.32 -50.83 2.87
N ASN A 89 -3.13 -51.15 2.49
CA ASN A 89 -2.48 -52.44 2.24
C ASN A 89 -3.31 -53.76 2.35
N ASN A 90 -4.61 -53.69 2.60
CA ASN A 90 -5.57 -54.79 2.65
C ASN A 90 -6.86 -54.42 1.87
N LEU A 91 -6.89 -54.85 0.63
CA LEU A 91 -8.12 -54.80 -0.21
C LEU A 91 -9.33 -55.50 0.43
N HIS A 92 -9.17 -56.18 1.55
CA HIS A 92 -10.24 -56.88 2.25
C HIS A 92 -11.06 -56.03 3.21
N ASP A 93 -10.57 -54.85 3.65
CA ASP A 93 -11.26 -53.93 4.55
C ASP A 93 -11.76 -52.69 3.79
N PHE A 94 -12.60 -52.88 2.78
CA PHE A 94 -13.29 -51.81 2.08
C PHE A 94 -14.32 -51.16 3.01
N ASN A 95 -13.88 -50.18 3.78
CA ASN A 95 -14.76 -49.46 4.71
C ASN A 95 -15.44 -48.31 3.97
N THR A 96 -16.80 -48.32 3.95
CA THR A 96 -17.65 -47.25 3.39
C THR A 96 -17.20 -45.83 3.84
N ALA A 97 -16.60 -45.71 5.03
CA ALA A 97 -16.10 -44.45 5.56
C ALA A 97 -14.99 -43.81 4.70
N ILE A 98 -14.23 -44.59 3.92
CA ILE A 98 -13.19 -44.07 3.03
C ILE A 98 -13.83 -43.34 1.85
N PHE A 99 -14.85 -43.95 1.25
CA PHE A 99 -15.58 -43.32 0.15
C PHE A 99 -16.30 -42.05 0.61
N ILE A 100 -16.90 -42.03 1.79
CA ILE A 100 -17.54 -40.86 2.36
C ILE A 100 -16.49 -39.73 2.54
N ARG A 101 -15.31 -40.02 3.08
CA ARG A 101 -14.23 -39.01 3.22
C ARG A 101 -13.77 -38.50 1.87
N PHE A 102 -13.61 -39.37 0.88
CA PHE A 102 -13.21 -38.94 -0.47
C PHE A 102 -14.28 -38.04 -1.10
N PHE A 103 -15.57 -38.44 -1.03
CA PHE A 103 -16.66 -37.62 -1.54
C PHE A 103 -16.74 -36.25 -0.84
N MET A 104 -16.60 -36.21 0.47
CA MET A 104 -16.55 -34.95 1.22
C MET A 104 -15.41 -34.06 0.76
N LYS A 105 -14.20 -34.62 0.60
CA LYS A 105 -13.06 -33.88 0.06
C LYS A 105 -13.31 -33.37 -1.36
N ALA A 106 -13.86 -34.21 -2.24
CA ALA A 106 -14.17 -33.85 -3.61
C ALA A 106 -15.22 -32.73 -3.68
N CYS A 107 -16.30 -32.83 -2.89
CA CYS A 107 -17.29 -31.76 -2.81
C CYS A 107 -16.70 -30.44 -2.34
N ILE A 108 -15.90 -30.45 -1.27
CA ILE A 108 -15.23 -29.25 -0.76
C ILE A 108 -14.30 -28.67 -1.82
N ALA A 109 -13.52 -29.52 -2.51
CA ALA A 109 -12.59 -29.09 -3.55
C ALA A 109 -13.33 -28.41 -4.73
N VAL A 110 -14.43 -28.98 -5.19
CA VAL A 110 -15.24 -28.40 -6.29
C VAL A 110 -15.90 -27.09 -5.86
N ILE A 111 -16.43 -27.01 -4.63
CA ILE A 111 -17.02 -25.77 -4.10
C ILE A 111 -15.94 -24.68 -3.97
N LEU A 112 -14.77 -25.03 -3.43
CA LEU A 112 -13.64 -24.12 -3.30
C LEU A 112 -13.22 -23.57 -4.67
N LEU A 113 -13.11 -24.43 -5.67
CA LEU A 113 -12.76 -24.03 -7.03
C LEU A 113 -13.81 -23.12 -7.66
N SER A 114 -15.09 -23.48 -7.56
CA SER A 114 -16.18 -22.70 -8.16
C SER A 114 -16.39 -21.34 -7.49
N LYS A 115 -15.97 -21.19 -6.22
CA LYS A 115 -16.09 -19.96 -5.43
C LYS A 115 -14.75 -19.27 -5.14
N THR A 116 -13.70 -19.68 -5.85
CA THR A 116 -12.34 -19.15 -5.61
C THR A 116 -12.30 -17.64 -5.71
N PHE A 117 -12.90 -17.05 -6.75
CA PHE A 117 -12.88 -15.61 -6.96
C PHE A 117 -13.56 -14.86 -5.81
N ASP A 118 -14.76 -15.34 -5.39
CA ASP A 118 -15.51 -14.75 -4.27
C ASP A 118 -14.72 -14.83 -2.95
N ILE A 119 -14.07 -15.98 -2.69
CA ILE A 119 -13.25 -16.18 -1.48
C ILE A 119 -12.04 -15.24 -1.46
N VAL A 120 -11.36 -15.10 -2.58
CA VAL A 120 -10.20 -14.23 -2.70
C VAL A 120 -10.59 -12.76 -2.53
N MET A 121 -11.73 -12.34 -3.12
CA MET A 121 -12.25 -10.98 -2.92
C MET A 121 -12.60 -10.72 -1.46
N ALA A 122 -13.24 -11.67 -0.77
CA ALA A 122 -13.56 -11.53 0.65
C ALA A 122 -12.32 -11.27 1.52
N VAL A 123 -11.15 -11.83 1.19
CA VAL A 123 -9.89 -11.55 1.90
C VAL A 123 -9.48 -10.08 1.72
N PHE A 124 -9.64 -9.52 0.53
CA PHE A 124 -9.33 -8.10 0.28
C PHE A 124 -10.37 -7.17 0.89
N ASP A 125 -11.63 -7.56 0.96
CA ASP A 125 -12.68 -6.79 1.65
C ASP A 125 -12.38 -6.69 3.15
N VAL A 126 -11.95 -7.78 3.79
CA VAL A 126 -11.48 -7.77 5.19
C VAL A 126 -10.24 -6.89 5.32
N GLY A 127 -9.28 -7.00 4.40
CA GLY A 127 -8.09 -6.15 4.38
C GLY A 127 -8.43 -4.67 4.29
N SER A 128 -9.34 -4.30 3.38
CA SER A 128 -9.84 -2.93 3.24
C SER A 128 -10.55 -2.43 4.50
N HIS A 129 -11.35 -3.27 5.13
CA HIS A 129 -12.02 -2.93 6.41
C HIS A 129 -10.99 -2.63 7.51
N ILE A 130 -9.91 -3.42 7.62
CA ILE A 130 -8.84 -3.20 8.58
C ILE A 130 -8.13 -1.88 8.29
N VAL A 131 -7.82 -1.59 7.03
CA VAL A 131 -7.20 -0.32 6.59
C VAL A 131 -8.08 0.87 6.95
N ASN A 132 -9.37 0.81 6.64
CA ASN A 132 -10.32 1.89 6.96
C ASN A 132 -10.47 2.10 8.48
N SER A 133 -10.49 1.03 9.26
CA SER A 133 -10.52 1.11 10.72
C SER A 133 -9.25 1.74 11.27
N ALA A 134 -8.08 1.39 10.72
CA ALA A 134 -6.81 2.02 11.07
C ALA A 134 -6.79 3.50 10.67
N ALA A 135 -7.26 3.84 9.47
CA ALA A 135 -7.35 5.23 9.01
C ALA A 135 -8.24 6.07 9.93
N THR A 136 -9.38 5.54 10.37
CA THR A 136 -10.28 6.22 11.32
C THR A 136 -9.63 6.43 12.69
N ALA A 137 -8.91 5.42 13.19
CA ALA A 137 -8.20 5.52 14.48
C ALA A 137 -7.07 6.56 14.45
N ILE A 138 -6.46 6.77 13.27
CA ILE A 138 -5.32 7.67 13.07
C ILE A 138 -5.76 9.07 12.64
N SER A 139 -6.99 9.25 12.14
CA SER A 139 -7.47 10.49 11.52
C SER A 139 -7.40 11.72 12.42
N GLY A 140 -7.38 11.56 13.74
CA GLY A 140 -7.14 12.64 14.70
C GLY A 140 -5.71 13.19 14.71
N GLU A 141 -4.75 12.40 14.26
CA GLU A 141 -3.31 12.70 14.30
C GLU A 141 -2.75 13.09 12.91
N THR A 142 -3.52 12.90 11.84
CA THR A 142 -3.03 13.05 10.47
C THR A 142 -3.32 14.40 9.82
N SER A 143 -4.15 15.25 10.42
CA SER A 143 -4.35 16.61 9.91
C SER A 143 -3.25 17.53 10.44
N ILE A 144 -2.25 17.79 9.60
CA ILE A 144 -1.15 18.69 9.95
C ILE A 144 -1.62 20.13 9.64
N ASP A 145 -2.13 20.84 10.65
CA ASP A 145 -2.33 22.28 10.55
C ASP A 145 -1.03 23.00 10.88
N VAL A 146 -0.20 23.14 9.86
CA VAL A 146 1.11 23.82 9.97
C VAL A 146 1.00 25.29 9.65
N SER A 147 -0.12 25.72 9.07
CA SER A 147 -0.27 27.06 8.49
C SER A 147 -0.07 28.19 9.52
N SER A 148 -0.66 28.06 10.69
CA SER A 148 -0.58 29.09 11.73
C SER A 148 0.80 29.17 12.40
N THR A 149 1.42 28.03 12.64
CA THR A 149 2.74 27.94 13.29
C THR A 149 3.84 28.39 12.32
N LEU A 150 3.75 27.99 11.06
CA LEU A 150 4.69 28.46 10.02
C LEU A 150 4.60 29.97 9.81
N GLN A 151 3.40 30.54 9.72
CA GLN A 151 3.25 31.99 9.55
C GLN A 151 3.89 32.78 10.69
N THR A 152 3.83 32.28 11.91
CA THR A 152 4.48 32.91 13.06
C THR A 152 6.00 32.84 12.93
N MET A 153 6.54 31.66 12.63
CA MET A 153 7.99 31.47 12.40
C MET A 153 8.51 32.30 11.22
N PHE A 154 7.74 32.40 10.13
CA PHE A 154 8.11 33.20 8.96
C PHE A 154 8.18 34.70 9.31
N ASN A 155 7.18 35.21 10.02
CA ASN A 155 7.14 36.63 10.38
C ASN A 155 8.31 37.04 11.28
N GLU A 156 8.74 36.16 12.19
CA GLU A 156 9.87 36.43 13.09
C GLU A 156 11.21 36.32 12.37
N GLN A 157 11.42 35.24 11.61
CA GLN A 157 12.76 35.00 10.98
C GLN A 157 12.96 35.77 9.69
N PHE A 158 11.92 35.98 8.86
CA PHE A 158 12.07 36.73 7.61
C PHE A 158 12.43 38.23 7.81
N SER A 159 11.99 38.84 8.90
CA SER A 159 12.29 40.24 9.18
C SER A 159 13.78 40.49 9.37
N GLU A 160 14.49 39.48 9.90
CA GLU A 160 15.93 39.60 10.21
C GLU A 160 16.84 39.15 9.05
N MET A 161 16.31 38.39 8.06
CA MET A 161 17.10 37.83 6.95
C MET A 161 17.55 38.89 5.94
N SER A 162 18.76 38.75 5.46
CA SER A 162 19.30 39.51 4.33
C SER A 162 18.78 39.00 3.00
N ILE A 163 18.84 39.78 1.93
CA ILE A 163 18.47 39.35 0.56
C ILE A 163 19.25 38.09 0.13
N GLY A 164 20.51 37.97 0.51
CA GLY A 164 21.32 36.78 0.18
C GLY A 164 20.83 35.51 0.88
N GLU A 165 20.45 35.62 2.14
CA GLU A 165 19.89 34.50 2.91
C GLU A 165 18.51 34.08 2.38
N LEU A 166 17.63 35.02 2.00
CA LEU A 166 16.34 34.75 1.37
C LEU A 166 16.48 34.06 0.01
N LEU A 167 17.47 34.50 -0.80
CA LEU A 167 17.79 33.84 -2.08
C LEU A 167 18.28 32.38 -1.84
N GLY A 168 19.17 32.21 -0.86
CA GLY A 168 19.66 30.89 -0.47
C GLY A 168 18.52 29.96 -0.06
N LEU A 169 17.66 30.41 0.84
CA LEU A 169 16.48 29.66 1.29
C LEU A 169 15.51 29.37 0.13
N GLY A 170 15.29 30.34 -0.77
CA GLY A 170 14.46 30.15 -1.95
C GLY A 170 15.01 29.07 -2.91
N MET A 171 16.32 29.00 -3.09
CA MET A 171 16.96 27.95 -3.87
C MET A 171 16.84 26.58 -3.18
N GLU A 172 17.00 26.52 -1.88
CA GLU A 172 16.81 25.28 -1.10
C GLU A 172 15.36 24.78 -1.19
N THR A 173 14.36 25.66 -1.05
CA THR A 173 12.96 25.27 -1.20
C THR A 173 12.66 24.72 -2.59
N MET A 174 13.27 25.27 -3.64
CA MET A 174 13.12 24.77 -5.00
C MET A 174 13.70 23.36 -5.17
N ILE A 175 14.88 23.10 -4.61
CA ILE A 175 15.51 21.77 -4.64
C ILE A 175 14.67 20.77 -3.88
N VAL A 176 14.22 21.11 -2.67
CA VAL A 176 13.37 20.23 -1.86
C VAL A 176 12.04 19.96 -2.55
N SER A 177 11.39 20.97 -3.14
CA SER A 177 10.15 20.78 -3.91
C SER A 177 10.33 19.81 -5.08
N LEU A 178 11.47 19.87 -5.77
CA LEU A 178 11.79 18.92 -6.84
C LEU A 178 11.96 17.50 -6.29
N CYS A 179 12.67 17.33 -5.17
CA CYS A 179 12.80 16.03 -4.49
C CYS A 179 11.43 15.50 -4.05
N MET A 180 10.56 16.34 -3.52
CA MET A 180 9.20 15.98 -3.10
C MET A 180 8.35 15.49 -4.28
N LYS A 181 8.44 16.15 -5.45
CA LYS A 181 7.77 15.70 -6.67
C LYS A 181 8.26 14.33 -7.14
N ILE A 182 9.56 14.09 -7.10
CA ILE A 182 10.13 12.78 -7.45
C ILE A 182 9.60 11.70 -6.48
N MET A 183 9.64 11.96 -5.17
CA MET A 183 9.12 11.03 -4.17
C MET A 183 7.62 10.77 -4.37
N SER A 184 6.85 11.79 -4.77
CA SER A 184 5.45 11.67 -5.13
C SER A 184 5.19 10.65 -6.22
N VAL A 185 5.96 10.72 -7.29
CA VAL A 185 5.85 9.76 -8.40
C VAL A 185 6.21 8.36 -7.92
N LEU A 186 7.28 8.21 -7.13
CA LEU A 186 7.67 6.91 -6.58
C LEU A 186 6.59 6.30 -5.68
N ILE A 187 5.97 7.09 -4.81
CA ILE A 187 4.86 6.64 -3.95
C ILE A 187 3.69 6.16 -4.82
N THR A 188 3.34 6.90 -5.86
CA THR A 188 2.29 6.49 -6.81
C THR A 188 2.63 5.15 -7.47
N VAL A 189 3.87 4.96 -7.91
CA VAL A 189 4.34 3.69 -8.50
C VAL A 189 4.21 2.54 -7.49
N ILE A 190 4.51 2.76 -6.22
CA ILE A 190 4.36 1.73 -5.17
C ILE A 190 2.89 1.33 -4.99
N LEU A 191 1.98 2.32 -4.90
CA LEU A 191 0.56 2.08 -4.70
C LEU A 191 -0.06 1.32 -5.88
N TYR A 192 0.22 1.76 -7.11
CA TYR A 192 -0.26 1.10 -8.31
C TYR A 192 0.38 -0.28 -8.50
N GLY A 193 1.68 -0.40 -8.20
CA GLY A 193 2.41 -1.67 -8.24
C GLY A 193 1.78 -2.71 -7.31
N ARG A 194 1.38 -2.32 -6.08
CA ARG A 194 0.64 -3.18 -5.16
C ARG A 194 -0.68 -3.66 -5.77
N MET A 195 -1.46 -2.76 -6.39
CA MET A 195 -2.74 -3.13 -7.00
C MET A 195 -2.56 -4.09 -8.17
N ILE A 196 -1.54 -3.87 -9.00
CA ILE A 196 -1.19 -4.79 -10.10
C ILE A 196 -0.81 -6.16 -9.53
N GLU A 197 0.00 -6.22 -8.47
CA GLU A 197 0.37 -7.47 -7.80
C GLU A 197 -0.88 -8.21 -7.28
N ILE A 198 -1.83 -7.50 -6.67
CA ILE A 198 -3.11 -8.06 -6.23
C ILE A 198 -3.88 -8.67 -7.39
N TYR A 199 -4.03 -7.96 -8.51
CA TYR A 199 -4.74 -8.50 -9.68
C TYR A 199 -4.05 -9.71 -10.29
N LEU A 200 -2.71 -9.75 -10.31
CA LEU A 200 -1.96 -10.92 -10.75
C LEU A 200 -2.22 -12.13 -9.85
N TYR A 201 -2.20 -11.94 -8.53
CA TYR A 201 -2.55 -13.00 -7.58
C TYR A 201 -3.98 -13.49 -7.76
N VAL A 202 -4.94 -12.58 -7.89
CA VAL A 202 -6.36 -12.92 -8.10
C VAL A 202 -6.57 -13.69 -9.39
N SER A 203 -5.90 -13.30 -10.47
CA SER A 203 -6.08 -13.94 -11.78
C SER A 203 -5.74 -15.42 -11.79
N VAL A 204 -4.72 -15.86 -11.04
CA VAL A 204 -4.24 -17.25 -11.01
C VAL A 204 -4.84 -18.07 -9.88
N ALA A 205 -5.68 -17.48 -9.04
CA ALA A 205 -6.23 -18.08 -7.82
C ALA A 205 -6.80 -19.49 -7.99
N PRO A 206 -7.56 -19.83 -9.06
CA PRO A 206 -8.14 -21.16 -9.22
C PRO A 206 -7.11 -22.30 -9.22
N VAL A 207 -5.89 -22.06 -9.76
CA VAL A 207 -4.86 -23.09 -9.89
C VAL A 207 -4.32 -23.54 -8.52
N PRO A 208 -3.82 -22.67 -7.64
CA PRO A 208 -3.42 -23.08 -6.29
C PRO A 208 -4.59 -23.63 -5.47
N CYS A 209 -5.80 -23.08 -5.62
CA CYS A 209 -6.98 -23.58 -4.90
C CYS A 209 -7.31 -25.02 -5.24
N ALA A 210 -7.09 -25.43 -6.50
CA ALA A 210 -7.31 -26.82 -6.92
C ALA A 210 -6.40 -27.83 -6.18
N THR A 211 -5.29 -27.40 -5.59
CA THR A 211 -4.34 -28.28 -4.88
C THR A 211 -4.58 -28.37 -3.37
N VAL A 212 -5.35 -27.44 -2.77
CA VAL A 212 -5.50 -27.29 -1.30
C VAL A 212 -5.94 -28.58 -0.61
N THR A 213 -6.79 -29.36 -1.25
CA THR A 213 -7.38 -30.57 -0.66
C THR A 213 -6.45 -31.79 -0.71
N ASN A 214 -5.37 -31.73 -1.45
CA ASN A 214 -4.40 -32.83 -1.57
C ASN A 214 -3.35 -32.80 -0.46
N ARG A 215 -2.96 -33.95 0.06
CA ARG A 215 -2.00 -34.07 1.16
C ARG A 215 -0.57 -33.69 0.75
N GLU A 216 -0.17 -34.00 -0.48
CA GLU A 216 1.19 -33.76 -0.95
C GLU A 216 1.35 -32.39 -1.57
N TRP A 217 0.38 -31.93 -2.35
CA TRP A 217 0.42 -30.67 -3.11
C TRP A 217 -0.32 -29.52 -2.45
N GLY A 218 -1.03 -29.77 -1.35
CA GLY A 218 -1.79 -28.75 -0.61
C GLY A 218 -0.94 -27.60 -0.07
N THR A 219 0.37 -27.79 0.04
CA THR A 219 1.32 -26.72 0.39
C THR A 219 1.33 -25.58 -0.63
N ILE A 220 1.09 -25.86 -1.91
CA ILE A 220 1.00 -24.83 -2.98
C ILE A 220 -0.17 -23.90 -2.68
N GLY A 221 -1.36 -24.47 -2.47
CA GLY A 221 -2.56 -23.69 -2.15
C GLY A 221 -2.45 -22.95 -0.81
N THR A 222 -1.89 -23.61 0.23
CA THR A 222 -1.71 -22.97 1.55
C THR A 222 -0.72 -21.80 1.47
N ASN A 223 0.38 -21.91 0.73
CA ASN A 223 1.32 -20.82 0.55
C ASN A 223 0.71 -19.68 -0.28
N TYR A 224 -0.12 -20.01 -1.26
CA TYR A 224 -0.88 -19.01 -2.01
C TYR A 224 -1.79 -18.19 -1.09
N PHE A 225 -2.58 -18.84 -0.20
CA PHE A 225 -3.44 -18.15 0.75
C PHE A 225 -2.64 -17.29 1.75
N LYS A 226 -1.47 -17.74 2.20
CA LYS A 226 -0.57 -16.92 3.02
C LYS A 226 -0.11 -15.67 2.27
N GLY A 227 0.27 -15.81 0.99
CA GLY A 227 0.63 -14.69 0.14
C GLY A 227 -0.53 -13.71 -0.08
N LEU A 228 -1.73 -14.22 -0.27
CA LEU A 228 -2.95 -13.44 -0.41
C LEU A 228 -3.24 -12.61 0.87
N CYS A 229 -3.18 -13.25 2.04
CA CYS A 229 -3.31 -12.57 3.32
C CYS A 229 -2.22 -11.51 3.51
N ALA A 230 -0.97 -11.83 3.13
CA ALA A 230 0.13 -10.87 3.19
C ALA A 230 -0.15 -9.63 2.34
N LEU A 231 -0.66 -9.79 1.11
CA LEU A 231 -1.03 -8.66 0.25
C LEU A 231 -2.20 -7.83 0.83
N ALA A 232 -3.20 -8.49 1.41
CA ALA A 232 -4.31 -7.80 2.06
C ALA A 232 -3.83 -6.96 3.26
N PHE A 233 -2.96 -7.53 4.11
CA PHE A 233 -2.39 -6.85 5.27
C PHE A 233 -1.33 -5.80 4.94
N GLN A 234 -0.72 -5.84 3.78
CA GLN A 234 0.24 -4.82 3.35
C GLN A 234 -0.35 -3.41 3.42
N GLY A 235 -1.65 -3.26 3.11
CA GLY A 235 -2.35 -1.99 3.22
C GLY A 235 -2.34 -1.41 4.64
N PHE A 236 -2.53 -2.25 5.65
CA PHE A 236 -2.45 -1.84 7.05
C PHE A 236 -1.05 -1.30 7.41
N PHE A 237 0.02 -1.97 6.97
CA PHE A 237 1.39 -1.47 7.22
C PHE A 237 1.67 -0.16 6.50
N MET A 238 1.13 0.02 5.29
CA MET A 238 1.22 1.31 4.58
C MET A 238 0.54 2.42 5.38
N MET A 239 -0.65 2.17 5.95
CA MET A 239 -1.35 3.15 6.80
C MET A 239 -0.54 3.49 8.06
N VAL A 240 0.09 2.51 8.71
CA VAL A 240 0.97 2.75 9.86
C VAL A 240 2.16 3.63 9.45
N CYS A 241 2.78 3.38 8.31
CA CYS A 241 3.87 4.23 7.80
C CYS A 241 3.42 5.67 7.57
N VAL A 242 2.23 5.87 7.02
CA VAL A 242 1.64 7.20 6.78
C VAL A 242 1.36 7.91 8.09
N ALA A 243 0.83 7.20 9.11
CA ALA A 243 0.59 7.77 10.43
C ALA A 243 1.89 8.23 11.11
N ILE A 244 2.92 7.39 11.08
CA ILE A 244 4.23 7.75 11.63
C ILE A 244 4.79 8.97 10.90
N TYR A 245 4.69 9.01 9.58
CA TYR A 245 5.12 10.14 8.77
C TYR A 245 4.38 11.43 9.16
N ALA A 246 3.05 11.39 9.30
CA ALA A 246 2.24 12.55 9.68
C ALA A 246 2.68 13.12 11.05
N VAL A 247 2.90 12.26 12.05
CA VAL A 247 3.40 12.66 13.38
C VAL A 247 4.80 13.27 13.30
N LEU A 248 5.71 12.68 12.50
CA LEU A 248 7.06 13.21 12.32
C LEU A 248 7.04 14.60 11.66
N VAL A 249 6.21 14.80 10.63
CA VAL A 249 6.09 16.09 9.95
C VAL A 249 5.41 17.14 10.86
N ALA A 250 4.41 16.75 11.63
CA ALA A 250 3.80 17.65 12.62
C ALA A 250 4.82 18.14 13.66
N GLY A 251 5.77 17.29 14.04
CA GLY A 251 6.89 17.67 14.93
C GLY A 251 7.86 18.69 14.33
N VAL A 252 7.95 18.79 13.00
CA VAL A 252 8.81 19.78 12.34
C VAL A 252 8.28 21.21 12.48
N ALA A 253 6.97 21.38 12.62
CA ALA A 253 6.34 22.68 12.82
C ALA A 253 6.83 23.42 14.10
N VAL A 254 7.52 22.71 15.00
CA VAL A 254 8.09 23.25 16.25
C VAL A 254 9.61 23.50 16.11
N ALA A 255 10.19 23.35 14.93
CA ALA A 255 11.64 23.53 14.73
C ALA A 255 12.05 25.01 14.82
N ASP A 256 13.16 25.28 15.48
CA ASP A 256 13.68 26.65 15.71
C ASP A 256 14.25 27.30 14.45
N ASN A 257 14.42 26.54 13.34
CA ASN A 257 15.10 27.02 12.14
C ASN A 257 14.42 26.49 10.86
N LEU A 258 14.11 27.41 9.94
CA LEU A 258 13.45 27.13 8.66
C LEU A 258 14.25 26.16 7.76
N HIS A 259 15.58 26.29 7.72
CA HIS A 259 16.44 25.36 6.97
C HIS A 259 16.31 23.93 7.50
N THR A 260 16.35 23.78 8.83
CA THR A 260 16.20 22.47 9.48
C THR A 260 14.82 21.89 9.22
N ALA A 261 13.76 22.69 9.32
CA ALA A 261 12.37 22.27 9.02
C ALA A 261 12.26 21.73 7.59
N LEU A 262 12.78 22.48 6.62
CA LEU A 262 12.74 22.14 5.20
C LEU A 262 13.38 20.78 4.90
N TRP A 263 14.63 20.59 5.36
CA TRP A 263 15.38 19.36 5.14
C TRP A 263 14.81 18.18 5.92
N SER A 264 14.21 18.41 7.09
CA SER A 264 13.56 17.38 7.87
C SER A 264 12.32 16.82 7.15
N VAL A 265 11.46 17.67 6.59
CA VAL A 265 10.32 17.23 5.79
C VAL A 265 10.76 16.41 4.58
N ALA A 266 11.79 16.87 3.86
CA ALA A 266 12.35 16.13 2.75
C ALA A 266 12.87 14.74 3.19
N ALA A 267 13.64 14.68 4.28
CA ALA A 267 14.17 13.44 4.83
C ALA A 267 13.07 12.49 5.25
N TYR A 268 12.03 12.96 5.95
CA TYR A 268 10.90 12.13 6.36
C TYR A 268 10.09 11.59 5.16
N THR A 269 9.96 12.38 4.10
CA THR A 269 9.30 11.92 2.85
C THR A 269 10.11 10.82 2.16
N VAL A 270 11.43 10.93 2.16
CA VAL A 270 12.32 9.87 1.66
C VAL A 270 12.17 8.61 2.52
N ILE A 271 12.14 8.74 3.84
CA ILE A 271 11.94 7.62 4.78
C ILE A 271 10.57 6.96 4.52
N LEU A 272 9.52 7.76 4.35
CA LEU A 272 8.18 7.24 4.01
C LEU A 272 8.24 6.39 2.74
N CYS A 273 8.82 6.93 1.66
CA CYS A 273 8.93 6.23 0.38
C CYS A 273 9.62 4.86 0.53
N PHE A 274 10.78 4.81 1.19
CA PHE A 274 11.51 3.56 1.43
C PHE A 274 10.76 2.61 2.37
N SER A 275 10.05 3.14 3.37
CA SER A 275 9.23 2.33 4.27
C SER A 275 8.08 1.67 3.53
N LEU A 276 7.39 2.41 2.66
CA LEU A 276 6.32 1.88 1.82
C LEU A 276 6.80 0.74 0.91
N PHE A 277 7.99 0.86 0.32
CA PHE A 277 8.61 -0.23 -0.46
C PHE A 277 8.80 -1.50 0.36
N LYS A 278 9.16 -1.38 1.63
CA LYS A 278 9.44 -2.52 2.51
C LYS A 278 8.17 -3.18 3.06
N THR A 279 7.01 -2.53 3.01
CA THR A 279 5.78 -3.08 3.58
C THR A 279 5.39 -4.42 2.97
N GLY A 280 5.62 -4.63 1.67
CA GLY A 280 5.33 -5.90 0.99
C GLY A 280 6.19 -7.06 1.52
N SER A 281 7.49 -6.86 1.63
CA SER A 281 8.40 -7.89 2.15
C SER A 281 8.16 -8.17 3.65
N LEU A 282 7.87 -7.12 4.42
CA LEU A 282 7.51 -7.26 5.84
C LEU A 282 6.23 -8.08 6.00
N SER A 283 5.19 -7.77 5.23
CA SER A 283 3.94 -8.52 5.28
C SER A 283 4.13 -9.97 4.91
N LYS A 284 4.86 -10.27 3.82
CA LYS A 284 5.18 -11.65 3.43
C LYS A 284 5.96 -12.40 4.51
N SER A 285 6.90 -11.73 5.18
CA SER A 285 7.68 -12.34 6.28
C SER A 285 6.79 -12.70 7.48
N ILE A 286 5.86 -11.84 7.88
CA ILE A 286 4.95 -12.09 9.01
C ILE A 286 4.02 -13.28 8.73
N TRP A 287 3.52 -13.41 7.51
CA TRP A 287 2.66 -14.51 7.09
C TRP A 287 3.43 -15.78 6.68
N ASN A 288 4.76 -15.76 6.76
CA ASN A 288 5.63 -16.84 6.28
C ASN A 288 5.23 -17.29 4.85
N ALA A 289 5.02 -16.29 4.00
CA ALA A 289 4.68 -16.45 2.58
C ALA A 289 5.97 -16.37 1.76
N HIS A 290 6.32 -17.48 1.13
CA HIS A 290 7.53 -17.62 0.32
C HIS A 290 7.18 -17.76 -1.16
#